data_f39a7b27bc84b0ecfc0baca95ae87477
#
_entry.id   f39a7b27bc84b0ecfc0baca95ae87477
#
_cell.length_a   1.000
_cell.length_b   1.000
_cell.length_c   1.000
_cell.angle_alpha   90.00
_cell.angle_beta   90.00
_cell.angle_gamma   90.00
#
_symmetry.space_group_name_H-M   'P 1'
#
loop_
_entity.id
_entity.type
_entity.pdbx_description
1 polymer ?
#
loop_
_entity_poly.entity_id
_entity_poly.type
_entity_poly.pdbx_seq_one_letter_code
_entity_poly.pdbx_strand_id
1 'polypeptide(L)'
;QLNGFLSMLYNAVDKSMTVKVDALVMRTINNMIGETINAEYGNAALSSKSTVKAVNLLYLYNQRYSQTLTAANALTDPDFIRFASFEMVVMTSRLSKISNLFNIGVKDRFTPSDLLHVVMLADFKKAASVFLQSDTFHDSMVALPNSEEVPYWQGSGEGYGFSDITALNIKTASGATVSASGILAVMFDRDSLGVTNLDRRVTTNYNPKGEFFNNWYKFDAGYFNDTNENFVVFFVA
;
A
#
# COMPACT_ATOMS: atom_id res chain seq x y z
N GLN A 1 39.41 17.81 -7.95
CA GLN A 1 39.17 16.76 -6.95
C GLN A 1 38.20 17.22 -5.83
N LEU A 2 38.40 18.42 -5.24
CA LEU A 2 37.52 18.92 -4.16
C LEU A 2 36.06 19.09 -4.61
N ASN A 3 35.83 19.66 -5.77
CA ASN A 3 34.48 19.85 -6.34
C ASN A 3 33.78 18.50 -6.60
N GLY A 4 34.54 17.48 -7.04
CA GLY A 4 33.98 16.13 -7.20
C GLY A 4 33.56 15.51 -5.88
N PHE A 5 34.36 15.67 -4.83
CA PHE A 5 34.02 15.20 -3.51
C PHE A 5 32.78 15.89 -2.92
N LEU A 6 32.70 17.22 -3.03
CA LEU A 6 31.54 17.99 -2.60
C LEU A 6 30.26 17.58 -3.35
N SER A 7 30.35 17.38 -4.66
CA SER A 7 29.24 16.88 -5.47
C SER A 7 28.75 15.49 -5.03
N MET A 8 29.66 14.58 -4.71
CA MET A 8 29.31 13.26 -4.16
C MET A 8 28.59 13.38 -2.80
N LEU A 9 29.04 14.28 -1.93
CA LEU A 9 28.42 14.50 -0.64
C LEU A 9 26.99 15.05 -0.78
N TYR A 10 26.78 16.03 -1.64
CA TYR A 10 25.45 16.57 -1.93
C TYR A 10 24.51 15.49 -2.49
N ASN A 11 24.98 14.69 -3.42
CA ASN A 11 24.21 13.59 -3.98
C ASN A 11 23.85 12.53 -2.93
N ALA A 12 24.75 12.24 -2.01
CA ALA A 12 24.48 11.30 -0.91
C ALA A 12 23.40 11.81 0.05
N VAL A 13 23.46 13.09 0.40
CA VAL A 13 22.43 13.75 1.22
C VAL A 13 21.07 13.74 0.51
N ASP A 14 21.05 14.07 -0.77
CA ASP A 14 19.82 14.14 -1.56
C ASP A 14 19.18 12.75 -1.70
N LYS A 15 19.96 11.73 -1.98
CA LYS A 15 19.49 10.33 -1.98
C LYS A 15 18.93 9.91 -0.62
N SER A 16 19.62 10.24 0.47
CA SER A 16 19.15 9.93 1.83
C SER A 16 17.81 10.59 2.14
N MET A 17 17.61 11.82 1.72
CA MET A 17 16.33 12.53 1.89
C MET A 17 15.21 11.87 1.07
N THR A 18 15.49 11.50 -0.17
CA THR A 18 14.51 10.82 -1.03
C THR A 18 14.07 9.48 -0.43
N VAL A 19 15.02 8.66 0.04
CA VAL A 19 14.71 7.38 0.72
C VAL A 19 13.83 7.59 1.95
N LYS A 20 14.08 8.64 2.74
CA LYS A 20 13.25 8.94 3.92
C LYS A 20 11.81 9.32 3.56
N VAL A 21 11.61 10.08 2.48
CA VAL A 21 10.27 10.44 2.01
C VAL A 21 9.53 9.21 1.52
N ASP A 22 10.18 8.39 0.72
CA ASP A 22 9.60 7.15 0.20
C ASP A 22 9.21 6.20 1.34
N ALA A 23 10.10 6.01 2.32
CA ALA A 23 9.79 5.24 3.52
C ALA A 23 8.62 5.83 4.33
N LEU A 24 8.46 7.15 4.36
CA LEU A 24 7.34 7.81 5.03
C LEU A 24 6.02 7.56 4.30
N VAL A 25 6.01 7.61 2.97
CA VAL A 25 4.83 7.28 2.14
C VAL A 25 4.39 5.85 2.40
N MET A 26 5.32 4.89 2.29
CA MET A 26 5.03 3.49 2.56
C MET A 26 4.53 3.25 3.98
N ARG A 27 5.14 3.90 4.96
CA ARG A 27 4.69 3.81 6.36
C ARG A 27 3.28 4.36 6.55
N THR A 28 2.91 5.43 5.86
CA THR A 28 1.57 6.03 5.94
C THR A 28 0.51 5.08 5.39
N ILE A 29 0.77 4.47 4.23
CA ILE A 29 -0.10 3.44 3.65
C ILE A 29 -0.21 2.24 4.59
N ASN A 30 0.91 1.71 5.06
CA ASN A 30 0.96 0.56 5.95
C ASN A 30 0.23 0.81 7.27
N ASN A 31 0.32 2.02 7.82
CA ASN A 31 -0.43 2.39 9.01
C ASN A 31 -1.94 2.31 8.77
N MET A 32 -2.42 2.79 7.62
CA MET A 32 -3.84 2.74 7.29
C MET A 32 -4.32 1.30 7.03
N ILE A 33 -3.48 0.46 6.41
CA ILE A 33 -3.75 -0.98 6.29
C ILE A 33 -3.91 -1.61 7.68
N GLY A 34 -2.96 -1.33 8.58
CA GLY A 34 -2.99 -1.85 9.94
C GLY A 34 -4.22 -1.40 10.71
N GLU A 35 -4.59 -0.11 10.64
CA GLU A 35 -5.81 0.42 11.28
C GLU A 35 -7.07 -0.28 10.75
N THR A 36 -7.17 -0.46 9.43
CA THR A 36 -8.32 -1.12 8.80
C THR A 36 -8.42 -2.59 9.23
N ILE A 37 -7.32 -3.32 9.22
CA ILE A 37 -7.28 -4.71 9.67
C ILE A 37 -7.63 -4.81 11.16
N ASN A 38 -7.07 -3.94 11.98
CA ASN A 38 -7.36 -3.91 13.41
C ASN A 38 -8.83 -3.61 13.70
N ALA A 39 -9.43 -2.66 12.99
CA ALA A 39 -10.83 -2.29 13.14
C ALA A 39 -11.78 -3.45 12.77
N GLU A 40 -11.43 -4.25 11.76
CA GLU A 40 -12.31 -5.31 11.24
C GLU A 40 -12.06 -6.67 11.90
N TYR A 41 -10.84 -6.98 12.27
CA TYR A 41 -10.44 -8.29 12.79
C TYR A 41 -10.08 -8.26 14.28
N GLY A 42 -9.50 -7.16 14.78
CA GLY A 42 -8.99 -7.11 16.15
C GLY A 42 -8.01 -8.26 16.41
N ASN A 43 -8.36 -9.15 17.31
CA ASN A 43 -7.58 -10.36 17.65
C ASN A 43 -8.01 -11.61 16.86
N ALA A 44 -8.99 -11.52 15.96
CA ALA A 44 -9.46 -12.66 15.18
C ALA A 44 -8.44 -13.03 14.08
N ALA A 45 -8.37 -14.32 13.75
CA ALA A 45 -7.54 -14.77 12.64
C ALA A 45 -8.02 -14.20 11.31
N LEU A 46 -7.09 -13.75 10.46
CA LEU A 46 -7.39 -13.16 9.15
C LEU A 46 -8.12 -14.15 8.22
N SER A 47 -7.85 -15.44 8.37
CA SER A 47 -8.49 -16.52 7.59
C SER A 47 -9.94 -16.81 8.02
N SER A 48 -10.43 -16.24 9.12
CA SER A 48 -11.73 -16.60 9.71
C SER A 48 -12.94 -16.04 8.96
N LYS A 49 -12.77 -14.95 8.24
CA LYS A 49 -13.87 -14.24 7.55
C LYS A 49 -13.34 -13.33 6.45
N SER A 50 -14.25 -12.73 5.70
CA SER A 50 -14.00 -11.58 4.85
C SER A 50 -14.93 -10.44 5.25
N THR A 51 -14.46 -9.21 5.26
CA THR A 51 -15.26 -8.02 5.59
C THR A 51 -15.27 -7.02 4.43
N VAL A 52 -16.09 -5.98 4.53
CA VAL A 52 -16.27 -5.01 3.45
C VAL A 52 -15.03 -4.12 3.27
N LYS A 53 -14.34 -3.77 4.38
CA LYS A 53 -13.16 -2.90 4.38
C LYS A 53 -11.85 -3.69 4.28
N ALA A 54 -11.84 -4.93 4.77
CA ALA A 54 -10.69 -5.82 4.72
C ALA A 54 -11.11 -7.15 4.10
N VAL A 55 -11.00 -7.20 2.77
CA VAL A 55 -11.54 -8.26 1.92
C VAL A 55 -10.54 -9.40 1.83
N ASN A 56 -10.86 -10.54 2.44
CA ASN A 56 -10.11 -11.77 2.25
C ASN A 56 -10.59 -12.47 0.96
N LEU A 57 -9.85 -12.26 -0.13
CA LEU A 57 -10.18 -12.81 -1.44
C LEU A 57 -10.13 -14.33 -1.46
N LEU A 58 -9.18 -14.92 -0.74
CA LEU A 58 -9.05 -16.38 -0.68
C LEU A 58 -10.22 -17.04 0.05
N TYR A 59 -10.65 -16.45 1.17
CA TYR A 59 -11.83 -16.91 1.89
C TYR A 59 -13.07 -16.86 1.01
N LEU A 60 -13.29 -15.75 0.29
CA LEU A 60 -14.45 -15.60 -0.60
C LEU A 60 -14.40 -16.59 -1.77
N TYR A 61 -13.23 -16.80 -2.36
CA TYR A 61 -13.03 -17.75 -3.45
C TYR A 61 -13.31 -19.18 -3.01
N ASN A 62 -12.68 -19.62 -1.92
CA ASN A 62 -12.86 -20.96 -1.38
C ASN A 62 -14.31 -21.22 -0.98
N GLN A 63 -14.98 -20.25 -0.37
CA GLN A 63 -16.38 -20.36 -0.01
C GLN A 63 -17.30 -20.42 -1.22
N ARG A 64 -17.06 -19.59 -2.23
CA ARG A 64 -17.92 -19.49 -3.42
C ARG A 64 -17.82 -20.71 -4.34
N TYR A 65 -16.62 -21.25 -4.48
CA TYR A 65 -16.35 -22.36 -5.41
C TYR A 65 -16.11 -23.70 -4.71
N SER A 66 -16.27 -23.74 -3.38
CA SER A 66 -15.99 -24.94 -2.57
C SER A 66 -14.59 -25.50 -2.78
N GLN A 67 -13.60 -24.61 -2.91
CA GLN A 67 -12.20 -24.94 -3.10
C GLN A 67 -11.44 -24.94 -1.77
N THR A 68 -10.20 -25.44 -1.80
CA THR A 68 -9.27 -25.46 -0.66
C THR A 68 -7.92 -24.85 -1.06
N LEU A 69 -7.96 -23.78 -1.86
CA LEU A 69 -6.74 -23.09 -2.28
C LEU A 69 -6.05 -22.45 -1.06
N THR A 70 -4.72 -22.50 -1.08
CA THR A 70 -3.89 -21.88 -0.02
C THR A 70 -3.29 -20.55 -0.49
N ALA A 71 -2.93 -19.68 0.45
CA ALA A 71 -2.34 -18.37 0.13
C ALA A 71 -1.05 -18.48 -0.70
N ALA A 72 -0.23 -19.50 -0.45
CA ALA A 72 1.02 -19.74 -1.18
C ALA A 72 0.80 -20.03 -2.67
N ASN A 73 -0.32 -20.67 -3.02
CA ASN A 73 -0.65 -21.07 -4.40
C ASN A 73 -1.61 -20.07 -5.08
N ALA A 74 -2.14 -19.09 -4.36
CA ALA A 74 -3.14 -18.16 -4.87
C ALA A 74 -2.67 -17.38 -6.10
N LEU A 75 -1.42 -16.94 -6.14
CA LEU A 75 -0.88 -16.17 -7.27
C LEU A 75 -0.55 -17.03 -8.51
N THR A 76 -0.59 -18.35 -8.39
CA THR A 76 -0.34 -19.29 -9.51
C THR A 76 -1.61 -19.89 -10.08
N ASP A 77 -2.76 -19.65 -9.45
CA ASP A 77 -4.07 -20.17 -9.90
C ASP A 77 -4.77 -19.13 -10.79
N PRO A 78 -4.99 -19.43 -12.08
CA PRO A 78 -5.63 -18.51 -13.02
C PRO A 78 -7.07 -18.15 -12.65
N ASP A 79 -7.82 -19.09 -12.11
CA ASP A 79 -9.24 -18.88 -11.78
C ASP A 79 -9.36 -17.98 -10.54
N PHE A 80 -8.46 -18.16 -9.57
CA PHE A 80 -8.36 -17.25 -8.44
C PHE A 80 -7.99 -15.81 -8.88
N ILE A 81 -7.03 -15.66 -9.78
CA ILE A 81 -6.60 -14.34 -10.28
C ILE A 81 -7.74 -13.63 -11.00
N ARG A 82 -8.52 -14.36 -11.84
CA ARG A 82 -9.71 -13.80 -12.50
C ARG A 82 -10.77 -13.36 -11.49
N PHE A 83 -11.05 -14.20 -10.51
CA PHE A 83 -11.97 -13.87 -9.43
C PHE A 83 -11.52 -12.64 -8.64
N ALA A 84 -10.26 -12.60 -8.23
CA ALA A 84 -9.70 -11.46 -7.49
C ALA A 84 -9.78 -10.17 -8.28
N SER A 85 -9.41 -10.21 -9.57
CA SER A 85 -9.51 -9.06 -10.48
C SER A 85 -10.96 -8.58 -10.64
N PHE A 86 -11.90 -9.49 -10.79
CA PHE A 86 -13.33 -9.16 -10.86
C PHE A 86 -13.83 -8.48 -9.58
N GLU A 87 -13.53 -9.01 -8.40
CA GLU A 87 -13.95 -8.41 -7.13
C GLU A 87 -13.33 -7.01 -6.92
N MET A 88 -12.09 -6.79 -7.35
CA MET A 88 -11.46 -5.46 -7.31
C MET A 88 -12.15 -4.46 -8.24
N VAL A 89 -12.50 -4.86 -9.46
CA VAL A 89 -13.25 -4.00 -10.41
C VAL A 89 -14.64 -3.68 -9.89
N VAL A 90 -15.34 -4.66 -9.32
CA VAL A 90 -16.65 -4.42 -8.68
C VAL A 90 -16.53 -3.45 -7.52
N MET A 91 -15.44 -3.54 -6.73
CA MET A 91 -15.21 -2.63 -5.61
C MET A 91 -15.05 -1.17 -6.06
N THR A 92 -14.40 -0.91 -7.20
CA THR A 92 -14.31 0.47 -7.72
C THR A 92 -15.70 1.07 -7.98
N SER A 93 -16.60 0.27 -8.53
CA SER A 93 -17.99 0.70 -8.76
C SER A 93 -18.77 0.91 -7.47
N ARG A 94 -18.50 0.12 -6.43
CA ARG A 94 -19.13 0.26 -5.11
C ARG A 94 -18.64 1.53 -4.40
N LEU A 95 -17.35 1.81 -4.45
CA LEU A 95 -16.76 3.01 -3.85
C LEU A 95 -17.26 4.32 -4.48
N SER A 96 -17.69 4.29 -5.74
CA SER A 96 -18.24 5.45 -6.43
C SER A 96 -19.64 5.86 -5.94
N LYS A 97 -20.28 5.05 -5.10
CA LYS A 97 -21.60 5.31 -4.53
C LYS A 97 -21.50 5.72 -3.07
N ILE A 98 -22.42 6.59 -2.64
CA ILE A 98 -22.48 7.05 -1.25
C ILE A 98 -22.71 5.84 -0.34
N SER A 99 -21.82 5.63 0.61
CA SER A 99 -21.88 4.54 1.57
C SER A 99 -21.03 4.87 2.81
N ASN A 100 -21.41 4.33 3.95
CA ASN A 100 -20.64 4.40 5.19
C ASN A 100 -19.90 3.07 5.51
N LEU A 101 -19.93 2.13 4.58
CA LEU A 101 -19.38 0.79 4.79
C LEU A 101 -17.87 0.69 4.55
N PHE A 102 -17.29 1.64 3.82
CA PHE A 102 -15.91 1.56 3.33
C PHE A 102 -14.91 2.39 4.12
N ASN A 103 -15.33 3.02 5.23
CA ASN A 103 -14.47 3.78 6.12
C ASN A 103 -14.63 3.34 7.58
N ILE A 104 -13.58 3.54 8.38
CA ILE A 104 -13.57 3.14 9.80
C ILE A 104 -14.49 4.07 10.61
N GLY A 105 -14.54 5.34 10.25
CA GLY A 105 -15.36 6.36 10.94
C GLY A 105 -16.87 6.27 10.71
N VAL A 106 -17.32 5.31 9.87
CA VAL A 106 -18.75 5.09 9.54
C VAL A 106 -19.42 6.37 9.05
N LYS A 107 -18.76 7.10 8.16
CA LYS A 107 -19.28 8.33 7.55
C LYS A 107 -19.78 8.05 6.15
N ASP A 108 -20.86 8.73 5.75
CA ASP A 108 -21.36 8.67 4.38
C ASP A 108 -20.34 9.36 3.46
N ARG A 109 -19.68 8.55 2.63
CA ARG A 109 -18.64 8.96 1.68
C ARG A 109 -18.83 8.28 0.34
N PHE A 110 -18.32 8.90 -0.70
CA PHE A 110 -18.18 8.29 -2.01
C PHE A 110 -16.83 8.72 -2.60
N THR A 111 -16.22 7.86 -3.38
CA THR A 111 -14.95 8.12 -4.04
C THR A 111 -15.14 8.05 -5.54
N PRO A 112 -15.17 9.19 -6.25
CA PRO A 112 -15.21 9.18 -7.70
C PRO A 112 -13.93 8.59 -8.29
N SER A 113 -14.01 8.13 -9.52
CA SER A 113 -12.90 7.40 -10.17
C SER A 113 -11.61 8.22 -10.35
N ASP A 114 -11.70 9.53 -10.40
CA ASP A 114 -10.57 10.46 -10.51
C ASP A 114 -9.84 10.69 -9.17
N LEU A 115 -10.52 10.46 -8.05
CA LEU A 115 -9.94 10.53 -6.70
C LEU A 115 -9.54 9.14 -6.15
N LEU A 116 -9.91 8.08 -6.85
CA LEU A 116 -9.58 6.71 -6.43
C LEU A 116 -8.12 6.39 -6.74
N HIS A 117 -7.38 6.07 -5.68
CA HIS A 117 -6.04 5.52 -5.76
C HIS A 117 -6.05 4.01 -5.50
N VAL A 118 -5.31 3.29 -6.33
CA VAL A 118 -5.14 1.85 -6.20
C VAL A 118 -3.65 1.55 -6.17
N VAL A 119 -3.21 0.85 -5.13
CA VAL A 119 -1.83 0.37 -4.99
C VAL A 119 -1.86 -1.14 -4.93
N MET A 120 -1.11 -1.80 -5.81
CA MET A 120 -1.08 -3.25 -5.91
C MET A 120 0.33 -3.79 -5.72
N LEU A 121 0.42 -4.98 -5.14
CA LEU A 121 1.65 -5.75 -5.13
C LEU A 121 2.06 -6.08 -6.57
N ALA A 122 3.33 -5.86 -6.90
CA ALA A 122 3.86 -6.07 -8.26
C ALA A 122 3.63 -7.51 -8.74
N ASP A 123 3.87 -8.50 -7.89
CA ASP A 123 3.69 -9.92 -8.21
C ASP A 123 2.24 -10.25 -8.58
N PHE A 124 1.27 -9.73 -7.81
CA PHE A 124 -0.14 -9.91 -8.14
C PHE A 124 -0.51 -9.22 -9.46
N LYS A 125 -0.07 -7.99 -9.67
CA LYS A 125 -0.37 -7.25 -10.90
C LYS A 125 0.23 -7.91 -12.14
N LYS A 126 1.46 -8.43 -12.03
CA LYS A 126 2.10 -9.18 -13.13
C LYS A 126 1.42 -10.53 -13.38
N ALA A 127 1.08 -11.29 -12.34
CA ALA A 127 0.30 -12.51 -12.47
C ALA A 127 -1.06 -12.24 -13.15
N ALA A 128 -1.77 -11.21 -12.71
CA ALA A 128 -3.02 -10.79 -13.33
C ALA A 128 -2.84 -10.43 -14.81
N SER A 129 -1.80 -9.68 -15.18
CA SER A 129 -1.54 -9.34 -16.58
C SER A 129 -1.26 -10.56 -17.45
N VAL A 130 -0.55 -11.56 -16.93
CA VAL A 130 -0.25 -12.82 -17.64
C VAL A 130 -1.52 -13.64 -17.83
N PHE A 131 -2.27 -13.89 -16.76
CA PHE A 131 -3.43 -14.78 -16.82
C PHE A 131 -4.66 -14.16 -17.49
N LEU A 132 -4.83 -12.84 -17.41
CA LEU A 132 -5.89 -12.13 -18.11
C LEU A 132 -5.61 -11.99 -19.61
N GLN A 133 -4.34 -11.96 -20.04
CA GLN A 133 -3.96 -11.88 -21.45
C GLN A 133 -3.89 -13.23 -22.15
N SER A 134 -3.55 -14.32 -21.44
CA SER A 134 -3.32 -15.62 -22.06
C SER A 134 -4.59 -16.32 -22.54
N ASP A 135 -5.76 -15.99 -22.00
CA ASP A 135 -7.01 -16.70 -22.26
C ASP A 135 -7.95 -15.96 -23.22
N THR A 136 -7.67 -14.72 -23.56
CA THR A 136 -8.50 -13.92 -24.44
C THR A 136 -7.69 -13.43 -25.63
N PHE A 137 -7.80 -14.17 -26.71
CA PHE A 137 -7.38 -13.69 -28.03
C PHE A 137 -8.13 -12.41 -28.47
N HIS A 138 -9.17 -12.03 -27.73
CA HIS A 138 -10.05 -10.90 -28.04
C HIS A 138 -10.81 -10.40 -26.81
N ASP A 139 -10.26 -9.80 -25.82
CA ASP A 139 -10.93 -8.70 -25.16
C ASP A 139 -10.28 -8.23 -23.86
N SER A 140 -10.11 -6.96 -23.75
CA SER A 140 -9.92 -6.20 -22.53
C SER A 140 -11.18 -6.18 -21.63
N MET A 141 -11.89 -7.31 -21.48
CA MET A 141 -13.15 -7.34 -20.72
C MET A 141 -13.01 -7.17 -19.21
N VAL A 142 -11.84 -7.42 -18.66
CA VAL A 142 -11.53 -7.15 -17.24
C VAL A 142 -10.19 -6.44 -17.17
N ALA A 143 -10.19 -5.14 -17.43
CA ALA A 143 -9.02 -4.33 -17.14
C ALA A 143 -8.93 -4.07 -15.63
N LEU A 144 -7.79 -4.39 -15.02
CA LEU A 144 -7.48 -3.93 -13.67
C LEU A 144 -7.54 -2.40 -13.62
N PRO A 145 -8.01 -1.81 -12.52
CA PRO A 145 -7.99 -0.37 -12.36
C PRO A 145 -6.56 0.15 -12.48
N ASN A 146 -6.42 1.39 -12.99
CA ASN A 146 -5.11 2.03 -13.05
C ASN A 146 -4.51 2.05 -11.64
N SER A 147 -3.33 1.49 -11.48
CA SER A 147 -2.76 1.21 -10.17
C SER A 147 -1.27 1.45 -10.14
N GLU A 148 -0.78 1.94 -9.02
CA GLU A 148 0.63 1.96 -8.69
C GLU A 148 1.11 0.59 -8.26
N GLU A 149 2.38 0.29 -8.51
CA GLU A 149 2.99 -0.99 -8.17
C GLU A 149 3.96 -0.83 -7.00
N VAL A 150 3.85 -1.72 -6.02
CA VAL A 150 4.82 -1.82 -4.94
C VAL A 150 5.47 -3.21 -4.94
N PRO A 151 6.80 -3.30 -4.83
CA PRO A 151 7.48 -4.60 -4.83
C PRO A 151 7.26 -5.37 -3.52
N TYR A 152 7.00 -4.67 -2.43
CA TYR A 152 6.74 -5.21 -1.10
C TYR A 152 6.07 -4.14 -0.23
N TRP A 153 5.39 -4.54 0.84
CA TRP A 153 4.73 -3.59 1.74
C TRP A 153 5.66 -3.04 2.81
N GLN A 154 6.47 -3.86 3.44
CA GLN A 154 7.35 -3.43 4.52
C GLN A 154 8.85 -3.68 4.27
N GLY A 155 9.20 -4.61 3.39
CA GLY A 155 10.57 -4.86 2.97
C GLY A 155 11.51 -5.35 4.08
N SER A 156 11.01 -6.18 4.99
CA SER A 156 11.75 -6.66 6.16
C SER A 156 12.20 -8.13 6.05
N GLY A 157 11.97 -8.78 4.91
CA GLY A 157 12.34 -10.18 4.70
C GLY A 157 13.79 -10.36 4.27
N GLU A 158 14.32 -11.57 4.46
CA GLU A 158 15.64 -11.98 3.95
C GLU A 158 15.58 -12.37 2.47
N GLY A 159 14.38 -12.38 1.87
CA GLY A 159 14.15 -12.77 0.48
C GLY A 159 12.93 -12.10 -0.13
N TYR A 160 12.59 -12.52 -1.33
CA TYR A 160 11.40 -12.09 -2.07
C TYR A 160 10.32 -13.18 -2.13
N GLY A 161 10.27 -14.05 -1.10
CA GLY A 161 9.19 -15.03 -0.99
C GLY A 161 7.83 -14.36 -0.75
N PHE A 162 6.75 -15.07 -1.10
CA PHE A 162 5.39 -14.54 -0.94
C PHE A 162 5.11 -14.04 0.47
N SER A 163 5.56 -14.77 1.50
CA SER A 163 5.43 -14.37 2.91
C SER A 163 6.16 -13.07 3.24
N ASP A 164 7.31 -12.80 2.59
CA ASP A 164 8.14 -11.64 2.89
C ASP A 164 7.60 -10.37 2.23
N ILE A 165 7.22 -10.47 0.95
CA ILE A 165 6.74 -9.31 0.17
C ILE A 165 5.33 -8.87 0.57
N THR A 166 4.51 -9.80 1.10
CA THR A 166 3.13 -9.53 1.50
C THR A 166 2.96 -9.23 3.00
N ALA A 167 4.03 -9.36 3.78
CA ALA A 167 3.97 -9.18 5.23
C ALA A 167 3.89 -7.71 5.64
N LEU A 168 3.13 -7.48 6.70
CA LEU A 168 3.03 -6.23 7.41
C LEU A 168 3.10 -6.51 8.92
N ASN A 169 4.04 -5.87 9.60
CA ASN A 169 4.15 -5.92 11.07
C ASN A 169 4.44 -4.52 11.59
N ILE A 170 3.41 -3.83 12.01
CA ILE A 170 3.52 -2.44 12.42
C ILE A 170 2.74 -2.17 13.73
N LYS A 171 3.18 -1.14 14.43
CA LYS A 171 2.40 -0.51 15.47
C LYS A 171 1.65 0.67 14.85
N THR A 172 0.33 0.60 14.89
CA THR A 172 -0.57 1.61 14.30
C THR A 172 -0.58 2.91 15.12
N ALA A 173 -1.13 3.97 14.55
CA ALA A 173 -1.28 5.25 15.24
C ALA A 173 -2.19 5.14 16.48
N SER A 174 -3.20 4.26 16.44
CA SER A 174 -4.07 3.94 17.60
C SER A 174 -3.36 3.14 18.70
N GLY A 175 -2.12 2.69 18.46
CA GLY A 175 -1.30 1.94 19.42
C GLY A 175 -1.43 0.43 19.35
N ALA A 176 -2.27 -0.11 18.48
CA ALA A 176 -2.38 -1.54 18.25
C ALA A 176 -1.15 -2.08 17.49
N THR A 177 -0.70 -3.29 17.83
CA THR A 177 0.30 -4.00 17.04
C THR A 177 -0.42 -4.96 16.10
N VAL A 178 -0.23 -4.76 14.79
CA VAL A 178 -0.86 -5.58 13.75
C VAL A 178 0.21 -6.33 13.00
N SER A 179 0.05 -7.64 12.94
CA SER A 179 0.85 -8.54 12.11
C SER A 179 -0.08 -9.21 11.11
N ALA A 180 0.11 -8.93 9.85
CA ALA A 180 -0.69 -9.46 8.75
C ALA A 180 0.22 -9.94 7.63
N SER A 181 -0.26 -10.88 6.83
CA SER A 181 0.43 -11.36 5.62
C SER A 181 -0.59 -11.59 4.51
N GLY A 182 -0.11 -11.73 3.30
CA GLY A 182 -0.98 -11.96 2.15
C GLY A 182 -1.61 -10.70 1.56
N ILE A 183 -1.13 -9.48 1.90
CA ILE A 183 -1.69 -8.24 1.38
C ILE A 183 -1.36 -8.12 -0.12
N LEU A 184 -2.40 -7.99 -0.96
CA LEU A 184 -2.27 -7.92 -2.41
C LEU A 184 -2.49 -6.50 -2.96
N ALA A 185 -3.49 -5.80 -2.46
CA ALA A 185 -3.83 -4.47 -2.96
C ALA A 185 -4.55 -3.63 -1.92
N VAL A 186 -4.51 -2.32 -2.11
CA VAL A 186 -5.34 -1.37 -1.38
C VAL A 186 -6.00 -0.41 -2.36
N MET A 187 -7.23 -0.01 -2.04
CA MET A 187 -7.99 1.00 -2.74
C MET A 187 -8.43 2.06 -1.74
N PHE A 188 -8.16 3.31 -2.05
CA PHE A 188 -8.47 4.40 -1.12
C PHE A 188 -8.78 5.70 -1.84
N ASP A 189 -9.47 6.58 -1.13
CA ASP A 189 -9.69 7.95 -1.57
C ASP A 189 -8.41 8.77 -1.41
N ARG A 190 -8.13 9.65 -2.35
CA ARG A 190 -6.98 10.56 -2.32
C ARG A 190 -6.88 11.35 -1.02
N ASP A 191 -8.02 11.68 -0.43
CA ASP A 191 -8.08 12.47 0.81
C ASP A 191 -7.95 11.61 2.08
N SER A 192 -7.89 10.28 1.94
CA SER A 192 -7.74 9.32 3.05
C SER A 192 -6.36 9.37 3.69
N LEU A 193 -5.33 9.60 2.92
CA LEU A 193 -3.95 9.66 3.41
C LEU A 193 -3.09 10.61 2.57
N GLY A 194 -2.08 11.17 3.20
CA GLY A 194 -1.15 12.02 2.47
C GLY A 194 0.14 12.27 3.22
N VAL A 195 1.15 12.64 2.46
CA VAL A 195 2.44 13.08 2.95
C VAL A 195 2.66 14.51 2.50
N THR A 196 2.89 15.39 3.47
CA THR A 196 3.25 16.79 3.21
C THR A 196 4.76 16.94 3.30
N ASN A 197 5.33 17.67 2.39
CA ASN A 197 6.75 17.89 2.31
C ASN A 197 7.01 19.38 2.17
N LEU A 198 7.76 19.96 3.14
CA LEU A 198 8.23 21.33 3.05
C LEU A 198 9.52 21.39 2.22
N ASP A 199 9.80 22.58 1.68
CA ASP A 199 10.99 22.83 0.89
C ASP A 199 12.27 22.50 1.68
N ARG A 200 13.19 21.85 0.98
CA ARG A 200 14.52 21.57 1.51
C ARG A 200 15.27 22.87 1.75
N ARG A 201 15.83 23.03 2.94
CA ARG A 201 16.56 24.23 3.32
C ARG A 201 17.99 23.87 3.70
N VAL A 202 18.93 24.67 3.20
CA VAL A 202 20.34 24.58 3.60
C VAL A 202 20.70 25.87 4.32
N THR A 203 21.22 25.74 5.53
CA THR A 203 21.74 26.86 6.30
C THR A 203 23.22 26.66 6.52
N THR A 204 24.01 27.66 6.17
CA THR A 204 25.46 27.65 6.30
C THR A 204 25.88 28.62 7.39
N ASN A 205 26.77 28.23 8.27
CA ASN A 205 27.41 29.07 9.25
C ASN A 205 28.92 28.86 9.23
N TYR A 206 29.66 29.95 9.17
CA TYR A 206 31.11 29.95 9.23
C TYR A 206 31.57 30.11 10.70
N ASN A 207 32.44 29.20 11.12
CA ASN A 207 33.09 29.30 12.44
C ASN A 207 34.50 29.93 12.28
N PRO A 208 34.68 31.18 12.68
CA PRO A 208 35.97 31.88 12.46
C PRO A 208 37.11 31.36 13.35
N LYS A 209 36.81 30.71 14.50
CA LYS A 209 37.82 30.12 15.38
C LYS A 209 38.40 28.81 14.84
N GLY A 210 37.59 28.05 14.12
CA GLY A 210 38.00 26.75 13.59
C GLY A 210 38.22 26.74 12.08
N GLU A 211 37.99 27.87 11.42
CA GLU A 211 38.13 28.07 9.96
C GLU A 211 37.37 27.04 9.13
N PHE A 212 36.15 26.64 9.58
CA PHE A 212 35.31 25.70 8.86
C PHE A 212 33.87 26.20 8.71
N PHE A 213 33.18 25.64 7.71
CA PHE A 213 31.77 25.87 7.45
C PHE A 213 30.92 24.71 7.97
N ASN A 214 29.86 25.01 8.69
CA ASN A 214 28.82 24.07 9.04
C ASN A 214 27.65 24.25 8.07
N ASN A 215 27.27 23.16 7.41
CA ASN A 215 26.10 23.12 6.55
C ASN A 215 25.02 22.23 7.19
N TRP A 216 23.85 22.83 7.49
CA TRP A 216 22.70 22.09 7.98
C TRP A 216 21.67 21.92 6.87
N TYR A 217 21.41 20.67 6.52
CA TYR A 217 20.35 20.28 5.60
C TYR A 217 19.10 20.00 6.41
N LYS A 218 18.05 20.81 6.24
CA LYS A 218 16.77 20.67 6.91
C LYS A 218 15.72 20.19 5.93
N PHE A 219 14.95 19.22 6.40
CA PHE A 219 13.86 18.65 5.67
C PHE A 219 12.73 18.34 6.66
N ASP A 220 11.58 18.97 6.47
CA ASP A 220 10.40 18.77 7.29
C ASP A 220 9.35 18.05 6.46
N ALA A 221 8.92 16.87 6.91
CA ALA A 221 7.85 16.11 6.31
C ALA A 221 6.81 15.73 7.36
N GLY A 222 5.54 15.85 7.02
CA GLY A 222 4.43 15.41 7.83
C GLY A 222 3.62 14.35 7.10
N TYR A 223 2.82 13.60 7.82
CA TYR A 223 1.86 12.65 7.25
C TYR A 223 0.53 12.75 7.97
N PHE A 224 -0.54 12.38 7.27
CA PHE A 224 -1.85 12.25 7.88
C PHE A 224 -2.58 11.01 7.34
N ASN A 225 -3.44 10.46 8.17
CA ASN A 225 -4.37 9.37 7.85
C ASN A 225 -5.74 9.78 8.34
N ASP A 226 -6.73 9.84 7.43
CA ASP A 226 -8.12 10.10 7.80
C ASP A 226 -8.92 8.80 7.70
N THR A 227 -9.35 8.31 8.85
CA THR A 227 -10.18 7.10 8.97
C THR A 227 -11.64 7.30 8.60
N ASN A 228 -12.05 8.54 8.30
CA ASN A 228 -13.40 8.85 7.83
C ASN A 228 -13.56 8.78 6.32
N GLU A 229 -12.45 8.69 5.58
CA GLU A 229 -12.45 8.52 4.13
C GLU A 229 -12.36 7.06 3.74
N ASN A 230 -12.79 6.72 2.52
CA ASN A 230 -12.85 5.34 2.06
C ASN A 230 -11.46 4.71 1.94
N PHE A 231 -11.32 3.53 2.54
CA PHE A 231 -10.10 2.73 2.48
C PHE A 231 -10.43 1.23 2.54
N VAL A 232 -10.02 0.48 1.53
CA VAL A 232 -10.28 -0.96 1.41
C VAL A 232 -8.98 -1.71 1.18
N VAL A 233 -8.78 -2.79 1.94
CA VAL A 233 -7.62 -3.69 1.84
C VAL A 233 -8.05 -5.02 1.25
N PHE A 234 -7.28 -5.53 0.28
CA PHE A 234 -7.44 -6.85 -0.30
C PHE A 234 -6.27 -7.74 0.09
N PHE A 235 -6.57 -8.92 0.61
CA PHE A 235 -5.53 -9.86 1.03
C PHE A 235 -5.98 -11.31 0.85
N VAL A 236 -5.04 -12.23 1.04
CA VAL A 236 -5.21 -13.69 1.02
C VAL A 236 -4.69 -14.26 2.35
N ALA A 237 -5.54 -14.96 3.10
CA ALA A 237 -5.17 -15.57 4.37
C ALA A 237 -6.02 -16.83 4.66
#